data_2a41c5489b2b3ff7bf8f05bc0c23f572
#
_entry.id   2a41c5489b2b3ff7bf8f05bc0c23f572
#
_cell.length_a   1.000
_cell.length_b   1.000
_cell.length_c   1.000
_cell.angle_alpha   90.00
_cell.angle_beta   90.00
_cell.angle_gamma   90.00
#
_symmetry.space_group_name_H-M   'P 1'
#
loop_
_entity.id
_entity.type
_entity.pdbx_description
1 polymer ?
#
loop_
_entity_poly.entity_id
_entity_poly.type
_entity_poly.pdbx_seq_one_letter_code
_entity_poly.pdbx_strand_id
1 'polypeptide(L)'
;GTLVAAHGAASGKSGLTKRRIDAAGPEQGREVVLWDDDPKGFGCRIRESGVKSFFVFYISPVTGKKTRYSMGRYGQLTLVQARDEARKVLGAVAKGRDPAREKKLAREKFQATACTMAEFCEDYLRDAKSGIVTYRGKPKKTSTLEIDEGRIRRHIIPLLGSKLVGDLTGRDVTQFMHDVRLGETAVIEKTKPRGLARVTGGEGTARRTVGLLGSIMSYAVKQGIRSDNPCREVERSPDGARDRILSTEEYNRLGDALAKLA
;
A
#
# COMPACT_ATOMS: atom_id res chain seq x y z
N GLY A 1 22.22 -1.42 19.13
CA GLY A 1 22.78 -0.32 19.87
C GLY A 1 22.40 -0.42 21.33
N THR A 2 23.39 -0.60 22.19
CA THR A 2 23.29 -0.85 23.63
C THR A 2 22.76 0.39 24.34
N LEU A 3 21.61 0.31 24.99
CA LEU A 3 21.08 1.34 25.89
C LEU A 3 21.94 1.37 27.17
N VAL A 4 22.90 2.27 27.26
CA VAL A 4 23.57 2.58 28.51
C VAL A 4 22.73 3.64 29.22
N ALA A 5 22.06 3.23 30.29
CA ALA A 5 21.43 4.17 31.21
C ALA A 5 22.55 4.98 31.87
N ALA A 6 22.57 6.29 31.60
CA ALA A 6 23.43 7.20 32.32
C ALA A 6 22.95 7.26 33.80
N HIS A 7 23.55 6.42 34.66
CA HIS A 7 23.58 6.63 36.10
C HIS A 7 24.70 7.61 36.41
N GLY A 8 24.38 8.89 36.23
CA GLY A 8 25.29 10.01 36.59
C GLY A 8 24.56 11.00 37.47
N ALA A 9 24.79 10.86 38.76
CA ALA A 9 24.66 11.81 39.87
C ALA A 9 23.66 12.96 39.72
N ALA A 10 22.52 12.84 40.37
CA ALA A 10 21.96 13.75 41.35
C ALA A 10 20.71 13.10 41.94
N SER A 11 20.88 12.48 43.12
CA SER A 11 19.80 12.00 43.98
C SER A 11 19.02 13.21 44.48
N GLY A 12 18.06 13.63 43.71
CA GLY A 12 16.97 14.50 44.07
C GLY A 12 15.70 13.93 43.43
N LYS A 13 14.78 13.40 44.23
CA LYS A 13 13.43 13.08 43.87
C LYS A 13 12.72 14.34 43.35
N SER A 14 12.95 14.72 42.11
CA SER A 14 12.18 15.78 41.45
C SER A 14 11.73 15.27 40.12
N GLY A 15 10.43 15.02 40.02
CA GLY A 15 9.77 14.63 38.79
C GLY A 15 10.11 15.54 37.62
N LEU A 16 9.69 15.17 36.45
CA LEU A 16 9.89 15.94 35.23
C LEU A 16 9.18 17.30 35.35
N THR A 17 9.92 18.39 35.20
CA THR A 17 9.37 19.77 35.22
C THR A 17 9.66 20.47 33.91
N LYS A 18 8.82 21.46 33.55
CA LYS A 18 9.03 22.28 32.35
C LYS A 18 10.44 22.89 32.34
N ARG A 19 10.87 23.50 33.48
CA ARG A 19 12.21 24.12 33.64
C ARG A 19 13.33 23.09 33.36
N ARG A 20 13.17 21.85 33.84
CA ARG A 20 14.17 20.78 33.65
C ARG A 20 14.24 20.34 32.18
N ILE A 21 13.08 20.27 31.49
CA ILE A 21 13.02 19.94 30.05
C ILE A 21 13.64 21.08 29.23
N ASP A 22 13.33 22.34 29.56
CA ASP A 22 13.85 23.51 28.82
C ASP A 22 15.37 23.63 28.97
N ALA A 23 15.90 23.41 30.17
CA ALA A 23 17.31 23.48 30.48
C ALA A 23 18.15 22.33 29.88
N ALA A 24 17.53 21.20 29.61
CA ALA A 24 18.26 20.06 29.07
C ALA A 24 18.51 20.22 27.56
N GLY A 25 19.78 20.10 27.17
CA GLY A 25 20.26 20.18 25.79
C GLY A 25 20.62 18.81 25.21
N PRO A 26 20.93 18.76 23.91
CA PRO A 26 21.45 17.56 23.27
C PRO A 26 22.91 17.32 23.73
N GLU A 27 23.27 16.04 23.84
CA GLU A 27 24.67 15.61 24.05
C GLU A 27 25.16 14.93 22.76
N GLN A 28 26.44 15.19 22.41
CA GLN A 28 27.08 14.62 21.23
C GLN A 28 27.10 13.06 21.31
N GLY A 29 26.59 12.41 20.29
CA GLY A 29 26.60 10.95 20.16
C GLY A 29 25.70 10.21 21.15
N ARG A 30 24.88 10.91 21.94
CA ARG A 30 24.00 10.29 22.94
C ARG A 30 22.61 10.88 22.97
N GLU A 31 21.66 10.00 23.27
CA GLU A 31 20.28 10.38 23.54
C GLU A 31 20.12 10.65 25.04
N VAL A 32 19.73 11.86 25.42
CA VAL A 32 19.47 12.23 26.81
C VAL A 32 18.03 11.88 27.17
N VAL A 33 17.85 11.19 28.29
CA VAL A 33 16.52 10.79 28.78
C VAL A 33 16.29 11.34 30.17
N LEU A 34 15.25 12.15 30.31
CA LEU A 34 14.76 12.67 31.58
C LEU A 34 13.55 11.86 32.01
N TRP A 35 13.63 11.22 33.17
CA TRP A 35 12.57 10.42 33.73
C TRP A 35 11.67 11.22 34.64
N ASP A 36 10.38 10.87 34.65
CA ASP A 36 9.41 11.34 35.63
C ASP A 36 9.19 10.32 36.74
N ASP A 37 8.74 10.78 37.89
CA ASP A 37 8.43 9.93 39.04
C ASP A 37 7.02 9.33 38.95
N ASP A 38 6.08 10.06 38.31
CA ASP A 38 4.69 9.65 38.11
C ASP A 38 4.14 10.17 36.78
N PRO A 39 3.64 9.27 35.90
CA PRO A 39 3.61 7.81 36.06
C PRO A 39 4.99 7.15 35.80
N LYS A 40 5.24 6.02 36.46
CA LYS A 40 6.45 5.24 36.26
C LYS A 40 6.62 4.82 34.80
N GLY A 41 7.84 4.95 34.29
CA GLY A 41 8.17 4.66 32.89
C GLY A 41 7.91 5.78 31.91
N PHE A 42 7.34 6.90 32.36
CA PHE A 42 7.17 8.12 31.58
C PHE A 42 8.45 8.97 31.59
N GLY A 43 8.74 9.63 30.48
CA GLY A 43 9.90 10.51 30.36
C GLY A 43 9.90 11.37 29.12
N CYS A 44 10.87 12.27 29.08
CA CYS A 44 11.18 13.09 27.91
C CYS A 44 12.54 12.70 27.36
N ARG A 45 12.60 12.46 26.06
CA ARG A 45 13.79 12.13 25.32
C ARG A 45 14.25 13.34 24.50
N ILE A 46 15.54 13.61 24.54
CA ILE A 46 16.19 14.64 23.76
C ILE A 46 17.15 13.95 22.80
N ARG A 47 16.91 14.12 21.52
CA ARG A 47 17.79 13.59 20.47
C ARG A 47 18.99 14.49 20.26
N GLU A 48 20.03 13.99 19.63
CA GLU A 48 21.19 14.77 19.20
C GLU A 48 20.81 16.00 18.35
N SER A 49 19.75 15.88 17.54
CA SER A 49 19.17 16.99 16.77
C SER A 49 18.44 18.05 17.64
N GLY A 50 18.47 17.95 18.96
CA GLY A 50 17.76 18.84 19.88
C GLY A 50 16.25 18.59 19.99
N VAL A 51 15.69 17.67 19.21
CA VAL A 51 14.26 17.37 19.25
C VAL A 51 13.90 16.68 20.56
N LYS A 52 13.00 17.30 21.33
CA LYS A 52 12.47 16.79 22.59
C LYS A 52 11.13 16.09 22.34
N SER A 53 10.94 14.87 22.90
CA SER A 53 9.70 14.10 22.71
C SER A 53 9.37 13.30 23.95
N PHE A 54 8.06 13.23 24.27
CA PHE A 54 7.54 12.44 25.38
C PHE A 54 7.34 11.00 24.98
N PHE A 55 7.56 10.09 25.92
CA PHE A 55 7.35 8.66 25.73
C PHE A 55 7.01 7.98 27.05
N VAL A 56 6.48 6.77 26.97
CA VAL A 56 6.32 5.87 28.11
C VAL A 56 6.82 4.49 27.75
N PHE A 57 7.53 3.83 28.69
CA PHE A 57 7.89 2.43 28.60
C PHE A 57 6.89 1.57 29.37
N TYR A 58 6.57 0.42 28.80
CA TYR A 58 5.81 -0.63 29.45
C TYR A 58 6.27 -2.01 28.95
N ILE A 59 5.83 -3.05 29.62
CA ILE A 59 5.99 -4.43 29.15
C ILE A 59 4.75 -4.77 28.32
N SER A 60 4.95 -5.09 27.04
CA SER A 60 3.84 -5.47 26.15
C SER A 60 3.16 -6.73 26.67
N PRO A 61 1.85 -6.73 26.93
CA PRO A 61 1.13 -7.91 27.38
C PRO A 61 1.04 -9.00 26.30
N VAL A 62 1.29 -8.62 25.03
CA VAL A 62 1.25 -9.55 23.89
C VAL A 62 2.59 -10.24 23.64
N THR A 63 3.70 -9.50 23.79
CA THR A 63 5.04 -10.00 23.45
C THR A 63 5.93 -10.26 24.67
N GLY A 64 5.54 -9.80 25.85
CA GLY A 64 6.37 -9.85 27.07
C GLY A 64 7.61 -8.93 27.03
N LYS A 65 7.82 -8.17 25.95
CA LYS A 65 9.02 -7.34 25.76
C LYS A 65 8.80 -5.91 26.23
N LYS A 66 9.87 -5.29 26.75
CA LYS A 66 9.87 -3.86 27.04
C LYS A 66 9.67 -3.05 25.78
N THR A 67 8.59 -2.29 25.73
CA THR A 67 8.15 -1.54 24.55
C THR A 67 8.06 -0.05 24.88
N ARG A 68 8.49 0.80 23.95
CA ARG A 68 8.41 2.26 24.05
C ARG A 68 7.25 2.78 23.21
N TYR A 69 6.35 3.53 23.82
CA TYR A 69 5.29 4.27 23.14
C TYR A 69 5.65 5.75 23.08
N SER A 70 5.79 6.31 21.89
CA SER A 70 6.04 7.74 21.68
C SER A 70 4.70 8.48 21.56
N MET A 71 4.51 9.51 22.40
CA MET A 71 3.27 10.27 22.47
C MET A 71 3.28 11.51 21.58
N GLY A 72 4.36 12.30 21.59
CA GLY A 72 4.46 13.50 20.76
C GLY A 72 5.69 14.34 21.11
N ARG A 73 5.85 15.46 20.40
CA ARG A 73 6.95 16.40 20.64
C ARG A 73 6.60 17.34 21.78
N TYR A 74 7.62 17.68 22.58
CA TYR A 74 7.53 18.82 23.49
C TYR A 74 7.29 20.11 22.70
N GLY A 75 6.35 20.94 23.15
CA GLY A 75 5.86 22.09 22.40
C GLY A 75 4.55 21.85 21.66
N GLN A 76 4.30 20.61 21.18
CA GLN A 76 2.98 20.18 20.68
C GLN A 76 2.07 19.67 21.82
N LEU A 77 2.69 19.04 22.83
CA LEU A 77 2.05 18.60 24.04
C LEU A 77 2.65 19.31 25.25
N THR A 78 1.81 19.75 26.16
CA THR A 78 2.26 20.20 27.48
C THR A 78 2.67 19.01 28.33
N LEU A 79 3.48 19.23 29.36
CA LEU A 79 3.89 18.17 30.28
C LEU A 79 2.69 17.51 30.98
N VAL A 80 1.67 18.30 31.34
CA VAL A 80 0.44 17.79 31.96
C VAL A 80 -0.31 16.87 31.02
N GLN A 81 -0.54 17.32 29.79
CA GLN A 81 -1.18 16.50 28.75
C GLN A 81 -0.42 15.20 28.47
N ALA A 82 0.92 15.28 28.44
CA ALA A 82 1.76 14.11 28.21
C ALA A 82 1.68 13.10 29.39
N ARG A 83 1.57 13.57 30.65
CA ARG A 83 1.33 12.70 31.81
C ARG A 83 -0.03 12.01 31.76
N ASP A 84 -1.07 12.75 31.39
CA ASP A 84 -2.42 12.20 31.28
C ASP A 84 -2.50 11.17 30.17
N GLU A 85 -1.83 11.43 29.03
CA GLU A 85 -1.75 10.44 27.95
C GLU A 85 -0.93 9.21 28.36
N ALA A 86 0.16 9.38 29.10
CA ALA A 86 0.93 8.26 29.63
C ALA A 86 0.08 7.38 30.58
N ARG A 87 -0.74 7.99 31.43
CA ARG A 87 -1.67 7.25 32.32
C ARG A 87 -2.72 6.46 31.51
N LYS A 88 -3.29 7.06 30.44
CA LYS A 88 -4.21 6.37 29.53
C LYS A 88 -3.56 5.16 28.85
N VAL A 89 -2.34 5.33 28.33
CA VAL A 89 -1.55 4.25 27.71
C VAL A 89 -1.31 3.12 28.71
N LEU A 90 -0.84 3.44 29.91
CA LEU A 90 -0.59 2.42 30.95
C LEU A 90 -1.90 1.75 31.42
N GLY A 91 -2.99 2.50 31.50
CA GLY A 91 -4.33 1.94 31.80
C GLY A 91 -4.83 0.97 30.71
N ALA A 92 -4.54 1.25 29.43
CA ALA A 92 -4.83 0.32 28.34
C ALA A 92 -3.96 -0.96 28.42
N VAL A 93 -2.69 -0.81 28.76
CA VAL A 93 -1.77 -1.94 28.98
C VAL A 93 -2.23 -2.83 30.14
N ALA A 94 -2.67 -2.22 31.25
CA ALA A 94 -3.22 -2.96 32.38
C ALA A 94 -4.49 -3.77 32.03
N LYS A 95 -5.22 -3.34 30.99
CA LYS A 95 -6.38 -4.05 30.43
C LYS A 95 -5.97 -5.08 29.35
N GLY A 96 -4.69 -5.40 29.19
CA GLY A 96 -4.19 -6.39 28.23
C GLY A 96 -4.00 -5.88 26.79
N ARG A 97 -4.18 -4.58 26.53
CA ARG A 97 -3.98 -3.99 25.20
C ARG A 97 -2.50 -3.62 24.98
N ASP A 98 -2.08 -3.55 23.70
CA ASP A 98 -0.74 -3.09 23.32
C ASP A 98 -0.84 -1.85 22.41
N PRO A 99 -0.87 -0.63 22.99
CA PRO A 99 -1.05 0.61 22.22
C PRO A 99 0.03 0.86 21.17
N ALA A 100 1.28 0.44 21.41
CA ALA A 100 2.35 0.61 20.41
C ALA A 100 2.13 -0.27 19.19
N ARG A 101 1.69 -1.52 19.42
CA ARG A 101 1.34 -2.45 18.34
C ARG A 101 0.11 -1.99 17.59
N GLU A 102 -0.94 -1.53 18.29
CA GLU A 102 -2.15 -0.98 17.68
C GLU A 102 -1.81 0.23 16.78
N LYS A 103 -0.99 1.16 17.28
CA LYS A 103 -0.54 2.34 16.51
C LYS A 103 0.28 1.94 15.29
N LYS A 104 1.15 0.94 15.41
CA LYS A 104 1.93 0.40 14.30
C LYS A 104 1.03 -0.22 13.23
N LEU A 105 0.11 -1.09 13.63
CA LEU A 105 -0.86 -1.73 12.70
C LEU A 105 -1.77 -0.71 12.03
N ALA A 106 -2.25 0.29 12.76
CA ALA A 106 -3.07 1.38 12.18
C ALA A 106 -2.28 2.19 11.15
N ARG A 107 -1.00 2.47 11.42
CA ARG A 107 -0.12 3.16 10.47
C ARG A 107 0.17 2.31 9.22
N GLU A 108 0.45 1.03 9.38
CA GLU A 108 0.66 0.10 8.27
C GLU A 108 -0.60 -0.02 7.41
N LYS A 109 -1.76 -0.14 8.04
CA LYS A 109 -3.05 -0.15 7.34
C LYS A 109 -3.30 1.16 6.59
N PHE A 110 -3.02 2.31 7.20
CA PHE A 110 -3.15 3.62 6.56
C PHE A 110 -2.18 3.75 5.37
N GLN A 111 -0.92 3.33 5.51
CA GLN A 111 0.05 3.35 4.42
C GLN A 111 -0.34 2.41 3.27
N ALA A 112 -0.86 1.23 3.58
CA ALA A 112 -1.35 0.30 2.57
C ALA A 112 -2.59 0.87 1.81
N THR A 113 -3.50 1.56 2.51
CA THR A 113 -4.65 2.23 1.88
C THR A 113 -4.28 3.51 1.13
N ALA A 114 -3.17 4.16 1.47
CA ALA A 114 -2.67 5.36 0.79
C ALA A 114 -1.88 5.06 -0.50
N CYS A 115 -1.73 3.78 -0.88
CA CYS A 115 -1.07 3.37 -2.12
C CYS A 115 -1.91 3.82 -3.33
N THR A 116 -1.26 4.48 -4.31
CA THR A 116 -1.89 4.85 -5.57
C THR A 116 -2.08 3.64 -6.49
N MET A 117 -3.01 3.75 -7.44
CA MET A 117 -3.21 2.69 -8.45
C MET A 117 -1.97 2.45 -9.31
N ALA A 118 -1.17 3.50 -9.60
CA ALA A 118 0.07 3.35 -10.34
C ALA A 118 1.09 2.51 -9.58
N GLU A 119 1.37 2.84 -8.30
CA GLU A 119 2.28 2.09 -7.43
C GLU A 119 1.81 0.65 -7.25
N PHE A 120 0.52 0.46 -7.01
CA PHE A 120 -0.05 -0.88 -6.82
C PHE A 120 0.00 -1.74 -8.08
N CYS A 121 -0.17 -1.16 -9.25
CA CYS A 121 -0.01 -1.87 -10.52
C CYS A 121 1.43 -2.35 -10.75
N GLU A 122 2.44 -1.57 -10.36
CA GLU A 122 3.84 -2.01 -10.43
C GLU A 122 4.12 -3.18 -9.46
N ASP A 123 3.59 -3.11 -8.23
CA ASP A 123 3.67 -4.21 -7.26
C ASP A 123 2.99 -5.47 -7.79
N TYR A 124 1.77 -5.33 -8.33
CA TYR A 124 1.04 -6.44 -8.95
C TYR A 124 1.84 -7.09 -10.09
N LEU A 125 2.44 -6.29 -10.99
CA LEU A 125 3.25 -6.80 -12.10
C LEU A 125 4.50 -7.54 -11.60
N ARG A 126 5.18 -6.99 -10.61
CA ARG A 126 6.35 -7.63 -9.98
C ARG A 126 5.96 -9.00 -9.40
N ASP A 127 4.88 -9.05 -8.64
CA ASP A 127 4.41 -10.27 -7.98
C ASP A 127 3.80 -11.28 -8.97
N ALA A 128 3.22 -10.80 -10.06
CA ALA A 128 2.77 -11.66 -11.15
C ALA A 128 3.94 -12.28 -11.93
N LYS A 129 5.01 -11.52 -12.17
CA LYS A 129 6.25 -12.01 -12.81
C LYS A 129 6.98 -13.02 -11.93
N SER A 130 6.95 -12.85 -10.61
CA SER A 130 7.56 -13.80 -9.65
C SER A 130 6.71 -15.07 -9.42
N GLY A 131 5.48 -15.12 -9.96
CA GLY A 131 4.56 -16.26 -9.79
C GLY A 131 3.75 -16.25 -8.49
N ILE A 132 3.84 -15.19 -7.68
CA ILE A 132 3.02 -15.01 -6.46
C ILE A 132 1.55 -14.82 -6.85
N VAL A 133 1.28 -14.03 -7.90
CA VAL A 133 -0.06 -13.88 -8.45
C VAL A 133 -0.34 -15.01 -9.43
N THR A 134 -1.29 -15.87 -9.08
CA THR A 134 -1.68 -17.02 -9.88
C THR A 134 -3.06 -16.83 -10.51
N TYR A 135 -3.28 -17.49 -11.66
CA TYR A 135 -4.59 -17.65 -12.26
C TYR A 135 -4.97 -19.15 -12.28
N ARG A 136 -6.07 -19.51 -11.62
CA ARG A 136 -6.51 -20.92 -11.45
C ARG A 136 -5.40 -21.81 -10.87
N GLY A 137 -4.65 -21.29 -9.88
CA GLY A 137 -3.56 -22.00 -9.20
C GLY A 137 -2.25 -22.13 -9.99
N LYS A 138 -2.15 -21.53 -11.19
CA LYS A 138 -0.93 -21.55 -12.01
C LYS A 138 -0.39 -20.14 -12.25
N PRO A 139 0.94 -19.95 -12.34
CA PRO A 139 1.53 -18.69 -12.73
C PRO A 139 1.03 -18.27 -14.13
N LYS A 140 0.95 -16.95 -14.35
CA LYS A 140 0.59 -16.41 -15.68
C LYS A 140 1.71 -16.68 -16.70
N LYS A 141 1.33 -16.98 -17.93
CA LYS A 141 2.29 -17.13 -19.04
C LYS A 141 2.93 -15.79 -19.38
N THR A 142 4.20 -15.80 -19.84
CA THR A 142 4.95 -14.59 -20.21
C THR A 142 4.19 -13.72 -21.21
N SER A 143 3.60 -14.31 -22.24
CA SER A 143 2.80 -13.59 -23.23
C SER A 143 1.56 -12.89 -22.60
N THR A 144 0.93 -13.50 -21.60
CA THR A 144 -0.17 -12.88 -20.86
C THR A 144 0.31 -11.71 -20.04
N LEU A 145 1.48 -11.84 -19.39
CA LEU A 145 2.10 -10.75 -18.60
C LEU A 145 2.45 -9.55 -19.47
N GLU A 146 2.99 -9.77 -20.68
CA GLU A 146 3.29 -8.70 -21.63
C GLU A 146 2.02 -7.93 -22.05
N ILE A 147 0.93 -8.66 -22.32
CA ILE A 147 -0.37 -8.06 -22.65
C ILE A 147 -0.93 -7.28 -21.45
N ASP A 148 -0.87 -7.86 -20.25
CA ASP A 148 -1.35 -7.21 -19.02
C ASP A 148 -0.54 -5.95 -18.73
N GLU A 149 0.78 -6.00 -18.84
CA GLU A 149 1.67 -4.83 -18.68
C GLU A 149 1.32 -3.74 -19.69
N GLY A 150 1.10 -4.12 -20.96
CA GLY A 150 0.68 -3.18 -22.00
C GLY A 150 -0.66 -2.49 -21.67
N ARG A 151 -1.66 -3.23 -21.17
CA ARG A 151 -2.95 -2.66 -20.76
C ARG A 151 -2.82 -1.77 -19.53
N ILE A 152 -2.03 -2.18 -18.54
CA ILE A 152 -1.79 -1.39 -17.34
C ILE A 152 -1.18 -0.04 -17.71
N ARG A 153 -0.09 -0.04 -18.49
CA ARG A 153 0.63 1.17 -18.83
C ARG A 153 -0.13 2.12 -19.75
N ARG A 154 -0.94 1.57 -20.68
CA ARG A 154 -1.63 2.38 -21.68
C ARG A 154 -3.02 2.83 -21.30
N HIS A 155 -3.68 2.11 -20.40
CA HIS A 155 -5.06 2.40 -20.04
C HIS A 155 -5.24 2.66 -18.54
N ILE A 156 -4.76 1.76 -17.66
CA ILE A 156 -5.06 1.84 -16.23
C ILE A 156 -4.30 3.00 -15.59
N ILE A 157 -2.98 3.08 -15.79
CA ILE A 157 -2.15 4.14 -15.19
C ILE A 157 -2.56 5.54 -15.66
N PRO A 158 -2.77 5.81 -16.97
CA PRO A 158 -3.16 7.15 -17.41
C PRO A 158 -4.49 7.64 -16.86
N LEU A 159 -5.48 6.77 -16.69
CA LEU A 159 -6.83 7.16 -16.28
C LEU A 159 -7.05 7.03 -14.75
N LEU A 160 -6.41 6.08 -14.11
CA LEU A 160 -6.65 5.77 -12.69
C LEU A 160 -5.41 5.86 -11.81
N GLY A 161 -4.22 6.04 -12.39
CA GLY A 161 -2.94 5.90 -11.68
C GLY A 161 -2.78 6.80 -10.47
N SER A 162 -3.33 8.01 -10.49
CA SER A 162 -3.28 8.96 -9.38
C SER A 162 -4.29 8.69 -8.27
N LYS A 163 -5.30 7.84 -8.50
CA LYS A 163 -6.30 7.50 -7.49
C LYS A 163 -5.74 6.52 -6.46
N LEU A 164 -6.15 6.65 -5.22
CA LEU A 164 -5.83 5.68 -4.18
C LEU A 164 -6.59 4.38 -4.42
N VAL A 165 -5.91 3.25 -4.22
CA VAL A 165 -6.52 1.92 -4.36
C VAL A 165 -7.74 1.74 -3.46
N GLY A 166 -7.68 2.30 -2.24
CA GLY A 166 -8.78 2.25 -1.27
C GLY A 166 -10.02 3.04 -1.69
N ASP A 167 -9.83 4.12 -2.46
CA ASP A 167 -10.88 5.09 -2.81
C ASP A 167 -11.55 4.80 -4.15
N LEU A 168 -11.05 3.82 -4.92
CA LEU A 168 -11.61 3.48 -6.23
C LEU A 168 -13.03 2.93 -6.09
N THR A 169 -14.00 3.57 -6.74
CA THR A 169 -15.42 3.22 -6.70
C THR A 169 -15.88 2.49 -7.96
N GLY A 170 -17.06 1.83 -7.92
CA GLY A 170 -17.68 1.25 -9.10
C GLY A 170 -18.00 2.29 -10.19
N ARG A 171 -18.35 3.54 -9.79
CA ARG A 171 -18.53 4.66 -10.71
C ARG A 171 -17.25 5.00 -11.47
N ASP A 172 -16.10 5.00 -10.78
CA ASP A 172 -14.81 5.25 -11.42
C ASP A 172 -14.48 4.15 -12.43
N VAL A 173 -14.79 2.90 -12.13
CA VAL A 173 -14.58 1.77 -13.05
C VAL A 173 -15.49 1.86 -14.25
N THR A 174 -16.75 2.31 -14.09
CA THR A 174 -17.68 2.52 -15.19
C THR A 174 -17.20 3.66 -16.10
N GLN A 175 -16.75 4.77 -15.52
CA GLN A 175 -16.19 5.88 -16.27
C GLN A 175 -14.92 5.45 -17.02
N PHE A 176 -14.02 4.75 -16.35
CA PHE A 176 -12.81 4.17 -16.94
C PHE A 176 -13.12 3.27 -18.15
N MET A 177 -14.13 2.39 -18.04
CA MET A 177 -14.58 1.55 -19.14
C MET A 177 -15.08 2.38 -20.33
N HIS A 178 -15.84 3.45 -20.06
CA HIS A 178 -16.33 4.37 -21.07
C HIS A 178 -15.19 5.09 -21.79
N ASP A 179 -14.23 5.64 -21.05
CA ASP A 179 -13.08 6.39 -21.59
C ASP A 179 -12.20 5.50 -22.48
N VAL A 180 -11.92 4.26 -22.04
CA VAL A 180 -11.20 3.28 -22.88
C VAL A 180 -11.97 2.92 -24.13
N ARG A 181 -13.30 2.78 -24.05
CA ARG A 181 -14.16 2.51 -25.20
C ARG A 181 -14.12 3.62 -26.22
N LEU A 182 -14.16 4.87 -25.79
CA LEU A 182 -14.06 6.06 -26.65
C LEU A 182 -12.67 6.29 -27.23
N GLY A 183 -11.65 5.62 -26.69
CA GLY A 183 -10.27 5.75 -27.17
C GLY A 183 -9.53 6.93 -26.56
N GLU A 184 -9.92 7.44 -25.38
CA GLU A 184 -9.21 8.50 -24.65
C GLU A 184 -7.73 8.16 -24.36
N THR A 185 -7.41 6.87 -24.39
CA THR A 185 -6.06 6.34 -24.25
C THR A 185 -5.47 5.86 -25.59
N ALA A 186 -6.04 6.30 -26.72
CA ALA A 186 -5.53 5.93 -28.04
C ALA A 186 -4.10 6.47 -28.25
N VAL A 187 -3.18 5.60 -28.65
CA VAL A 187 -1.80 5.98 -28.88
C VAL A 187 -1.17 5.07 -29.94
N ILE A 188 -0.27 5.64 -30.73
CA ILE A 188 0.56 4.92 -31.67
C ILE A 188 2.01 5.10 -31.21
N GLU A 189 2.65 4.03 -30.77
CA GLU A 189 4.02 4.08 -30.25
C GLU A 189 4.91 2.98 -30.84
N LYS A 190 6.20 3.29 -31.05
CA LYS A 190 7.21 2.29 -31.39
C LYS A 190 7.52 1.46 -30.14
N THR A 191 7.43 0.13 -30.25
CA THR A 191 7.69 -0.79 -29.14
C THR A 191 9.07 -1.46 -29.22
N LYS A 192 9.51 -1.84 -30.42
CA LYS A 192 10.80 -2.52 -30.71
C LYS A 192 11.27 -2.08 -32.10
N PRO A 193 12.52 -2.35 -32.49
CA PRO A 193 12.91 -2.21 -33.90
C PRO A 193 11.92 -2.96 -34.80
N ARG A 194 11.24 -2.24 -35.71
CA ARG A 194 10.13 -2.72 -36.56
C ARG A 194 8.83 -3.06 -35.86
N GLY A 195 8.69 -2.79 -34.55
CA GLY A 195 7.45 -2.99 -33.77
C GLY A 195 6.66 -1.70 -33.62
N LEU A 196 5.35 -1.74 -33.87
CA LEU A 196 4.41 -0.62 -33.71
C LEU A 196 3.20 -1.09 -32.92
N ALA A 197 2.95 -0.47 -31.77
CA ALA A 197 1.70 -0.65 -31.04
C ALA A 197 0.68 0.40 -31.51
N ARG A 198 -0.46 -0.07 -32.01
CA ARG A 198 -1.61 0.77 -32.33
C ARG A 198 -2.70 0.48 -31.30
N VAL A 199 -2.94 1.43 -30.41
CA VAL A 199 -3.96 1.37 -29.39
C VAL A 199 -5.10 2.27 -29.82
N THR A 200 -6.27 1.70 -30.10
CA THR A 200 -7.42 2.42 -30.65
C THR A 200 -8.62 2.48 -29.71
N GLY A 201 -8.56 1.79 -28.56
CA GLY A 201 -9.71 1.66 -27.67
C GLY A 201 -10.73 0.64 -28.17
N GLY A 202 -12.02 0.95 -28.03
CA GLY A 202 -13.16 0.13 -28.44
C GLY A 202 -13.66 -0.84 -27.35
N GLU A 203 -14.87 -1.40 -27.58
CA GLU A 203 -15.62 -2.21 -26.62
C GLU A 203 -14.82 -3.41 -26.10
N GLY A 204 -14.19 -4.18 -27.01
CA GLY A 204 -13.42 -5.37 -26.65
C GLY A 204 -12.18 -5.04 -25.81
N THR A 205 -11.54 -3.89 -26.06
CA THR A 205 -10.38 -3.41 -25.27
C THR A 205 -10.85 -2.98 -23.88
N ALA A 206 -11.90 -2.16 -23.80
CA ALA A 206 -12.49 -1.68 -22.55
C ALA A 206 -12.85 -2.85 -21.63
N ARG A 207 -13.59 -3.82 -22.14
CA ARG A 207 -14.02 -5.00 -21.37
C ARG A 207 -12.83 -5.83 -20.84
N ARG A 208 -11.84 -6.11 -21.68
CA ARG A 208 -10.65 -6.89 -21.27
C ARG A 208 -9.80 -6.14 -20.27
N THR A 209 -9.73 -4.82 -20.39
CA THR A 209 -8.97 -3.98 -19.46
C THR A 209 -9.66 -3.88 -18.10
N VAL A 210 -11.01 -3.76 -18.08
CA VAL A 210 -11.80 -3.86 -16.83
C VAL A 210 -11.68 -5.24 -16.21
N GLY A 211 -11.61 -6.31 -17.01
CA GLY A 211 -11.34 -7.68 -16.51
C GLY A 211 -9.99 -7.79 -15.81
N LEU A 212 -8.95 -7.17 -16.38
CA LEU A 212 -7.63 -7.10 -15.75
C LEU A 212 -7.65 -6.25 -14.47
N LEU A 213 -8.29 -5.07 -14.51
CA LEU A 213 -8.49 -4.22 -13.34
C LEU A 213 -9.20 -5.00 -12.21
N GLY A 214 -10.22 -5.78 -12.55
CA GLY A 214 -10.90 -6.68 -11.60
C GLY A 214 -9.97 -7.71 -10.97
N SER A 215 -9.00 -8.23 -11.70
CA SER A 215 -7.97 -9.14 -11.17
C SER A 215 -7.01 -8.42 -10.24
N ILE A 216 -6.60 -7.20 -10.58
CA ILE A 216 -5.75 -6.33 -9.75
C ILE A 216 -6.48 -5.98 -8.45
N MET A 217 -7.76 -5.57 -8.53
CA MET A 217 -8.56 -5.25 -7.34
C MET A 217 -8.84 -6.47 -6.46
N SER A 218 -9.02 -7.66 -7.04
CA SER A 218 -9.10 -8.92 -6.26
C SER A 218 -7.78 -9.22 -5.53
N TYR A 219 -6.65 -8.86 -6.13
CA TYR A 219 -5.35 -8.95 -5.47
C TYR A 219 -5.23 -7.95 -4.32
N ALA A 220 -5.72 -6.71 -4.49
CA ALA A 220 -5.80 -5.72 -3.41
C ALA A 220 -6.63 -6.20 -2.20
N VAL A 221 -7.74 -6.90 -2.46
CA VAL A 221 -8.54 -7.53 -1.41
C VAL A 221 -7.76 -8.63 -0.70
N LYS A 222 -7.04 -9.49 -1.42
CA LYS A 222 -6.18 -10.53 -0.82
C LYS A 222 -5.05 -9.95 0.04
N GLN A 223 -4.52 -8.79 -0.33
CA GLN A 223 -3.48 -8.08 0.43
C GLN A 223 -4.07 -7.29 1.63
N GLY A 224 -5.39 -7.29 1.81
CA GLY A 224 -6.05 -6.58 2.91
C GLY A 224 -6.05 -5.06 2.77
N ILE A 225 -5.73 -4.51 1.59
CA ILE A 225 -5.76 -3.08 1.29
C ILE A 225 -7.19 -2.56 1.26
N ARG A 226 -8.13 -3.40 0.78
CA ARG A 226 -9.57 -3.10 0.77
C ARG A 226 -10.39 -4.37 1.02
N SER A 227 -11.66 -4.17 1.36
CA SER A 227 -12.57 -5.28 1.71
C SER A 227 -13.38 -5.81 0.53
N ASP A 228 -13.51 -5.03 -0.55
CA ASP A 228 -14.37 -5.30 -1.71
C ASP A 228 -13.65 -5.10 -3.04
N ASN A 229 -14.26 -5.55 -4.12
CA ASN A 229 -13.76 -5.33 -5.48
C ASN A 229 -14.78 -4.52 -6.29
N PRO A 230 -14.51 -3.22 -6.59
CA PRO A 230 -15.44 -2.33 -7.26
C PRO A 230 -15.74 -2.71 -8.71
N CYS A 231 -14.98 -3.63 -9.29
CA CYS A 231 -15.21 -4.09 -10.66
C CYS A 231 -16.28 -5.20 -10.76
N ARG A 232 -16.75 -5.76 -9.62
CA ARG A 232 -17.70 -6.88 -9.65
C ARG A 232 -19.10 -6.47 -10.10
N GLU A 233 -19.51 -5.27 -9.75
CA GLU A 233 -20.84 -4.73 -10.03
C GLU A 233 -20.94 -4.02 -11.39
N VAL A 234 -19.78 -3.86 -12.07
CA VAL A 234 -19.75 -3.19 -13.37
C VAL A 234 -20.14 -4.17 -14.47
N GLU A 235 -21.27 -3.91 -15.12
CA GLU A 235 -21.75 -4.69 -16.26
C GLU A 235 -20.78 -4.57 -17.43
N ARG A 236 -20.47 -5.69 -18.04
CA ARG A 236 -19.60 -5.82 -19.21
C ARG A 236 -20.34 -6.52 -20.30
N SER A 237 -20.33 -5.95 -21.50
CA SER A 237 -20.92 -6.60 -22.67
C SER A 237 -20.32 -8.00 -22.88
N PRO A 238 -21.11 -9.00 -23.22
CA PRO A 238 -20.60 -10.33 -23.54
C PRO A 238 -19.65 -10.30 -24.75
N ASP A 239 -18.78 -11.29 -24.88
CA ASP A 239 -18.02 -11.48 -26.12
C ASP A 239 -19.00 -11.77 -27.24
N GLY A 240 -18.96 -10.99 -28.33
CA GLY A 240 -19.67 -11.34 -29.54
C GLY A 240 -19.19 -12.70 -30.04
N ALA A 241 -20.11 -13.59 -30.30
CA ALA A 241 -19.81 -14.81 -31.01
C ALA A 241 -19.26 -14.48 -32.40
N ARG A 242 -18.30 -15.26 -32.88
CA ARG A 242 -17.91 -15.18 -34.29
C ARG A 242 -18.95 -15.95 -35.10
N ASP A 243 -19.73 -15.21 -35.84
CA ASP A 243 -20.82 -15.80 -36.64
C ASP A 243 -20.31 -16.41 -37.97
N ARG A 244 -19.08 -16.08 -38.35
CA ARG A 244 -18.47 -16.61 -39.56
C ARG A 244 -17.83 -17.97 -39.30
N ILE A 245 -18.42 -18.99 -39.92
CA ILE A 245 -17.88 -20.34 -40.07
C ILE A 245 -17.36 -20.45 -41.51
N LEU A 246 -16.20 -21.09 -41.71
CA LEU A 246 -15.69 -21.34 -43.04
C LEU A 246 -16.67 -22.25 -43.80
N SER A 247 -16.95 -21.89 -45.06
CA SER A 247 -17.72 -22.76 -45.94
C SER A 247 -16.91 -24.03 -46.30
N THR A 248 -17.59 -25.07 -46.79
CA THR A 248 -16.92 -26.29 -47.22
C THR A 248 -15.86 -26.02 -48.29
N GLU A 249 -16.13 -25.08 -49.23
CA GLU A 249 -15.16 -24.69 -50.24
C GLU A 249 -13.95 -23.96 -49.66
N GLU A 250 -14.14 -23.13 -48.63
CA GLU A 250 -13.03 -22.44 -47.90
C GLU A 250 -12.18 -23.45 -47.11
N TYR A 251 -12.82 -24.50 -46.53
CA TYR A 251 -12.10 -25.60 -45.87
C TYR A 251 -11.26 -26.40 -46.86
N ASN A 252 -11.81 -26.74 -48.05
CA ASN A 252 -11.08 -27.45 -49.07
C ASN A 252 -9.88 -26.62 -49.57
N ARG A 253 -10.08 -25.32 -49.86
CA ARG A 253 -8.99 -24.43 -50.26
C ARG A 253 -7.89 -24.28 -49.18
N LEU A 254 -8.27 -24.26 -47.91
CA LEU A 254 -7.30 -24.24 -46.79
C LEU A 254 -6.54 -25.59 -46.76
N GLY A 255 -7.22 -26.72 -46.92
CA GLY A 255 -6.60 -28.04 -46.98
C GLY A 255 -5.60 -28.16 -48.11
N ASP A 256 -5.94 -27.72 -49.32
CA ASP A 256 -5.05 -27.69 -50.50
C ASP A 256 -3.84 -26.77 -50.30
N ALA A 257 -4.03 -25.61 -49.66
CA ALA A 257 -2.96 -24.70 -49.36
C ALA A 257 -1.97 -25.27 -48.32
N LEU A 258 -2.45 -25.94 -47.30
CA LEU A 258 -1.63 -26.60 -46.27
C LEU A 258 -0.85 -27.80 -46.87
N ALA A 259 -1.47 -28.58 -47.75
CA ALA A 259 -0.81 -29.70 -48.44
C ALA A 259 0.37 -29.25 -49.36
N LYS A 260 0.31 -28.02 -49.87
CA LYS A 260 1.41 -27.42 -50.67
C LYS A 260 2.56 -26.90 -49.83
N LEU A 261 2.39 -26.76 -48.51
CA LEU A 261 3.42 -26.24 -47.56
C LEU A 261 4.09 -27.38 -46.76
N ALA A 262 3.58 -28.58 -46.85
CA ALA A 262 4.14 -29.80 -46.25
C ALA A 262 5.11 -30.49 -47.24
#